data_731f979f5b5ed145d30bd3042e3a52fe
#
_entry.id   731f979f5b5ed145d30bd3042e3a52fe
#
_cell.length_a   1.000
_cell.length_b   1.000
_cell.length_c   1.000
_cell.angle_alpha   90.00
_cell.angle_beta   90.00
_cell.angle_gamma   90.00
#
_symmetry.space_group_name_H-M   'P 1'
#
loop_
_entity.id
_entity.type
_entity.pdbx_description
1 polymer ?
#
loop_
_entity_poly.entity_id
_entity_poly.type
_entity_poly.pdbx_seq_one_letter_code
_entity_poly.pdbx_strand_id
1 'polypeptide(L)'
;MLHLSKRPKINVHEHIQNGFDFKRYISVMDTYNIEKVFLLATGTQKGNEGYEVHQKYLAKVRDEFPERVEMFVTVAHLRDDCLKQFERGLKYKPIGLKLMSGHPDMSDIPLNDKRIYPLFKRCHKEGMMALLHWQLNIKEENWEILRDTLEDYPKVVFLLAHLGVGQGNFLKLAELLNKYDNLFLDCSWGGYFKYFVREVDWEPEKFRNFYTEYSDRIAWGTDQVMSTNTSNQLLWQHSTEIEVLEQSKYRGWQKYFSKREAFGLGLDNNTLNKIFYDTPKAILEKIGR
;
A
#
# COMPACT_ATOMS: atom_id res chain seq x y z
N MET A 1 3.84 25.04 6.17
CA MET A 1 3.89 25.19 4.68
C MET A 1 3.87 23.79 4.14
N LEU A 2 3.19 23.53 3.01
CA LEU A 2 3.21 22.22 2.38
C LEU A 2 4.55 21.97 1.69
N HIS A 3 5.09 20.77 1.81
CA HIS A 3 6.27 20.32 1.06
C HIS A 3 5.84 19.87 -0.33
N LEU A 4 6.16 20.64 -1.37
CA LEU A 4 5.75 20.37 -2.74
C LEU A 4 6.89 19.74 -3.53
N SER A 5 6.84 18.44 -3.68
CA SER A 5 7.78 17.69 -4.53
C SER A 5 7.27 17.60 -5.97
N LYS A 6 8.14 17.89 -6.93
CA LYS A 6 7.86 17.83 -8.38
C LYS A 6 8.24 16.51 -9.04
N ARG A 7 8.75 15.53 -8.27
CA ARG A 7 9.05 14.19 -8.80
C ARG A 7 7.78 13.53 -9.30
N PRO A 8 7.83 12.80 -10.41
CA PRO A 8 6.73 11.93 -10.79
C PRO A 8 6.55 10.84 -9.74
N LYS A 9 5.30 10.48 -9.46
CA LYS A 9 4.93 9.50 -8.44
C LYS A 9 3.81 8.61 -8.93
N ILE A 10 3.85 7.36 -8.48
CA ILE A 10 2.72 6.43 -8.51
C ILE A 10 2.40 6.08 -7.06
N ASN A 11 1.17 6.38 -6.63
CA ASN A 11 0.69 6.03 -5.29
C ASN A 11 0.07 4.64 -5.33
N VAL A 12 0.73 3.66 -4.72
CA VAL A 12 0.31 2.24 -4.82
C VAL A 12 -0.77 1.84 -3.81
N HIS A 13 -1.22 2.76 -2.93
CA HIS A 13 -2.14 2.40 -1.85
C HIS A 13 -3.02 3.59 -1.43
N GLU A 14 -4.26 3.60 -1.89
CA GLU A 14 -5.26 4.60 -1.50
C GLU A 14 -6.66 4.00 -1.36
N HIS A 15 -7.38 4.34 -0.31
CA HIS A 15 -8.72 3.85 -0.06
C HIS A 15 -9.79 4.87 -0.43
N ILE A 16 -10.86 4.38 -1.08
CA ILE A 16 -12.00 5.20 -1.48
C ILE A 16 -13.32 4.52 -1.14
N GLN A 17 -14.32 5.31 -0.79
CA GLN A 17 -15.70 4.86 -0.58
C GLN A 17 -16.62 5.40 -1.66
N ASN A 18 -17.74 4.71 -1.86
CA ASN A 18 -18.79 5.16 -2.76
C ASN A 18 -19.29 6.57 -2.37
N GLY A 19 -19.47 7.42 -3.38
CA GLY A 19 -19.98 8.78 -3.21
C GLY A 19 -18.92 9.85 -2.98
N PHE A 20 -17.62 9.49 -2.90
CA PHE A 20 -16.55 10.50 -2.85
C PHE A 20 -16.39 11.17 -4.22
N ASP A 21 -16.31 12.51 -4.26
CA ASP A 21 -15.96 13.23 -5.49
C ASP A 21 -14.45 13.06 -5.79
N PHE A 22 -14.13 12.15 -6.71
CA PHE A 22 -12.74 11.82 -7.04
C PHE A 22 -11.99 12.98 -7.71
N LYS A 23 -12.67 13.97 -8.29
CA LYS A 23 -12.03 15.19 -8.85
C LYS A 23 -11.27 15.97 -7.78
N ARG A 24 -11.72 15.88 -6.52
CA ARG A 24 -10.97 16.44 -5.38
C ARG A 24 -9.60 15.79 -5.22
N TYR A 25 -9.51 14.47 -5.44
CA TYR A 25 -8.24 13.76 -5.34
C TYR A 25 -7.36 13.98 -6.57
N ILE A 26 -7.94 14.16 -7.76
CA ILE A 26 -7.18 14.58 -8.95
C ILE A 26 -6.42 15.89 -8.67
N SER A 27 -7.02 16.85 -7.98
CA SER A 27 -6.34 18.10 -7.59
C SER A 27 -5.15 17.86 -6.65
N VAL A 28 -5.24 16.86 -5.75
CA VAL A 28 -4.13 16.43 -4.89
C VAL A 28 -3.03 15.77 -5.73
N MET A 29 -3.41 14.87 -6.63
CA MET A 29 -2.48 14.21 -7.53
C MET A 29 -1.70 15.23 -8.37
N ASP A 30 -2.38 16.22 -8.93
CA ASP A 30 -1.74 17.27 -9.74
C ASP A 30 -0.81 18.15 -8.90
N THR A 31 -1.19 18.45 -7.65
CA THR A 31 -0.36 19.22 -6.71
C THR A 31 0.98 18.54 -6.43
N TYR A 32 0.98 17.21 -6.26
CA TYR A 32 2.17 16.42 -5.90
C TYR A 32 2.81 15.67 -7.06
N ASN A 33 2.38 15.92 -8.29
CA ASN A 33 2.82 15.20 -9.48
C ASN A 33 2.68 13.68 -9.36
N ILE A 34 1.50 13.24 -8.87
CA ILE A 34 1.12 11.83 -8.82
C ILE A 34 0.48 11.48 -10.16
N GLU A 35 1.17 10.70 -10.97
CA GLU A 35 0.69 10.33 -12.31
C GLU A 35 -0.41 9.27 -12.24
N LYS A 36 -0.28 8.32 -11.34
CA LYS A 36 -1.19 7.18 -11.20
C LYS A 36 -1.42 6.84 -9.73
N VAL A 37 -2.62 6.33 -9.43
CA VAL A 37 -2.98 5.81 -8.09
C VAL A 37 -3.60 4.43 -8.20
N PHE A 38 -3.27 3.54 -7.27
CA PHE A 38 -3.91 2.24 -7.12
C PHE A 38 -5.00 2.36 -6.05
N LEU A 39 -6.23 2.21 -6.46
CA LEU A 39 -7.40 2.40 -5.61
C LEU A 39 -7.92 1.08 -5.03
N LEU A 40 -8.32 1.17 -3.78
CA LEU A 40 -8.83 0.10 -2.94
C LEU A 40 -10.21 0.47 -2.41
N ALA A 41 -11.13 -0.48 -2.39
CA ALA A 41 -12.40 -0.29 -1.70
C ALA A 41 -12.18 -0.31 -0.19
N THR A 42 -12.80 0.64 0.52
CA THR A 42 -12.87 0.61 1.97
C THR A 42 -14.13 -0.16 2.37
N GLY A 43 -13.97 -1.26 3.08
CA GLY A 43 -15.09 -2.00 3.65
C GLY A 43 -15.42 -1.55 5.07
N THR A 44 -16.57 -1.97 5.58
CA THR A 44 -16.90 -1.84 6.99
C THR A 44 -16.27 -2.99 7.79
N GLN A 45 -15.76 -2.68 8.97
CA GLN A 45 -14.98 -3.59 9.81
C GLN A 45 -15.70 -4.91 10.17
N LYS A 46 -17.01 -4.92 10.28
CA LYS A 46 -17.73 -6.06 10.85
C LYS A 46 -18.52 -6.92 9.86
N GLY A 47 -18.83 -6.44 8.68
CA GLY A 47 -19.82 -7.12 7.87
C GLY A 47 -19.34 -7.43 6.49
N ASN A 48 -18.24 -6.86 6.08
CA ASN A 48 -17.84 -7.08 4.71
C ASN A 48 -18.96 -6.64 3.73
N GLU A 49 -19.93 -5.94 4.24
CA GLU A 49 -20.97 -5.30 3.47
C GLU A 49 -20.42 -4.02 2.88
N GLY A 50 -20.74 -3.75 1.64
CA GLY A 50 -20.30 -2.52 0.98
C GLY A 50 -19.10 -2.69 0.05
N TYR A 51 -18.28 -3.74 0.12
CA TYR A 51 -17.17 -3.92 -0.82
C TYR A 51 -17.65 -3.92 -2.27
N GLU A 52 -18.72 -4.61 -2.60
CA GLU A 52 -19.25 -4.65 -3.97
C GLU A 52 -19.73 -3.28 -4.45
N VAL A 53 -20.37 -2.51 -3.58
CA VAL A 53 -20.82 -1.14 -3.89
C VAL A 53 -19.61 -0.24 -4.14
N HIS A 54 -18.60 -0.32 -3.26
CA HIS A 54 -17.39 0.47 -3.40
C HIS A 54 -16.57 0.04 -4.62
N GLN A 55 -16.47 -1.26 -4.91
CA GLN A 55 -15.79 -1.76 -6.11
C GLN A 55 -16.47 -1.29 -7.40
N LYS A 56 -17.80 -1.30 -7.44
CA LYS A 56 -18.55 -0.74 -8.59
C LYS A 56 -18.24 0.75 -8.78
N TYR A 57 -18.13 1.48 -7.69
CA TYR A 57 -17.74 2.88 -7.72
C TYR A 57 -16.29 3.07 -8.18
N LEU A 58 -15.35 2.26 -7.69
CA LEU A 58 -13.96 2.26 -8.15
C LEU A 58 -13.86 2.04 -9.66
N ALA A 59 -14.59 1.05 -10.18
CA ALA A 59 -14.61 0.76 -11.62
C ALA A 59 -15.08 1.97 -12.42
N LYS A 60 -16.12 2.67 -11.94
CA LYS A 60 -16.60 3.92 -12.57
C LYS A 60 -15.52 5.01 -12.54
N VAL A 61 -14.83 5.18 -11.42
CA VAL A 61 -13.75 6.18 -11.30
C VAL A 61 -12.60 5.84 -12.25
N ARG A 62 -12.18 4.56 -12.32
CA ARG A 62 -11.13 4.14 -13.25
C ARG A 62 -11.54 4.36 -14.70
N ASP A 63 -12.79 4.08 -15.08
CA ASP A 63 -13.28 4.26 -16.44
C ASP A 63 -13.37 5.76 -16.82
N GLU A 64 -13.58 6.65 -15.84
CA GLU A 64 -13.52 8.11 -16.03
C GLU A 64 -12.08 8.64 -16.13
N PHE A 65 -11.12 7.99 -15.44
CA PHE A 65 -9.71 8.40 -15.39
C PHE A 65 -8.75 7.24 -15.71
N PRO A 66 -8.84 6.61 -16.89
CA PRO A 66 -8.15 5.34 -17.19
C PRO A 66 -6.62 5.44 -17.13
N GLU A 67 -6.05 6.61 -17.45
CA GLU A 67 -4.60 6.82 -17.40
C GLU A 67 -4.08 7.11 -15.98
N ARG A 68 -4.98 7.51 -15.07
CA ARG A 68 -4.64 7.97 -13.72
C ARG A 68 -4.94 6.93 -12.64
N VAL A 69 -5.75 5.92 -12.94
CA VAL A 69 -6.31 5.02 -11.92
C VAL A 69 -6.16 3.56 -12.32
N GLU A 70 -5.58 2.79 -11.43
CA GLU A 70 -5.69 1.34 -11.38
C GLU A 70 -6.53 0.93 -10.16
N MET A 71 -7.12 -0.28 -10.17
CA MET A 71 -7.96 -0.72 -9.06
C MET A 71 -7.68 -2.15 -8.63
N PHE A 72 -7.85 -2.40 -7.34
CA PHE A 72 -7.92 -3.74 -6.76
C PHE A 72 -9.35 -4.18 -6.52
N VAL A 73 -9.55 -5.48 -6.48
CA VAL A 73 -10.74 -6.08 -5.85
C VAL A 73 -10.43 -6.33 -4.38
N THR A 74 -11.25 -5.80 -3.50
CA THR A 74 -11.24 -6.11 -2.07
C THR A 74 -12.36 -7.09 -1.78
N VAL A 75 -12.09 -8.16 -1.05
CA VAL A 75 -13.07 -9.19 -0.72
C VAL A 75 -13.29 -9.28 0.78
N ALA A 76 -14.48 -9.72 1.13
CA ALA A 76 -14.86 -10.07 2.49
C ALA A 76 -14.28 -11.44 2.87
N HIS A 77 -12.99 -11.51 3.15
CA HIS A 77 -12.24 -12.76 3.33
C HIS A 77 -12.70 -13.62 4.54
N LEU A 78 -13.49 -13.06 5.46
CA LEU A 78 -14.15 -13.81 6.53
C LEU A 78 -15.31 -14.69 6.03
N ARG A 79 -15.83 -14.41 4.85
CA ARG A 79 -17.01 -15.09 4.31
C ARG A 79 -16.59 -16.29 3.46
N ASP A 80 -17.39 -17.34 3.49
CA ASP A 80 -17.15 -18.52 2.67
C ASP A 80 -17.33 -18.27 1.16
N ASP A 81 -18.00 -17.17 0.78
CA ASP A 81 -18.21 -16.78 -0.62
C ASP A 81 -17.14 -15.78 -1.15
N CYS A 82 -16.03 -15.57 -0.43
CA CYS A 82 -15.01 -14.60 -0.81
C CYS A 82 -14.42 -14.86 -2.21
N LEU A 83 -14.22 -16.11 -2.60
CA LEU A 83 -13.80 -16.45 -3.97
C LEU A 83 -14.83 -16.02 -5.01
N LYS A 84 -16.12 -16.26 -4.78
CA LYS A 84 -17.17 -15.79 -5.68
C LYS A 84 -17.24 -14.28 -5.78
N GLN A 85 -16.97 -13.57 -4.67
CA GLN A 85 -16.87 -12.11 -4.67
C GLN A 85 -15.70 -11.64 -5.55
N PHE A 86 -14.53 -12.27 -5.42
CA PHE A 86 -13.36 -11.98 -6.25
C PHE A 86 -13.66 -12.22 -7.73
N GLU A 87 -14.22 -13.37 -8.09
CA GLU A 87 -14.58 -13.71 -9.46
C GLU A 87 -15.59 -12.73 -10.07
N ARG A 88 -16.59 -12.28 -9.28
CA ARG A 88 -17.48 -11.20 -9.72
C ARG A 88 -16.75 -9.87 -9.95
N GLY A 89 -15.71 -9.60 -9.16
CA GLY A 89 -14.87 -8.41 -9.30
C GLY A 89 -14.00 -8.41 -10.56
N LEU A 90 -13.61 -9.60 -11.08
CA LEU A 90 -12.73 -9.72 -12.25
C LEU A 90 -13.33 -9.09 -13.53
N LYS A 91 -14.66 -8.97 -13.63
CA LYS A 91 -15.33 -8.26 -14.73
C LYS A 91 -14.88 -6.80 -14.86
N TYR A 92 -14.38 -6.21 -13.79
CA TYR A 92 -13.85 -4.84 -13.78
C TYR A 92 -12.38 -4.76 -14.19
N LYS A 93 -11.75 -5.87 -14.60
CA LYS A 93 -10.35 -5.93 -15.02
C LYS A 93 -9.38 -5.28 -14.00
N PRO A 94 -9.42 -5.67 -12.72
CA PRO A 94 -8.53 -5.14 -11.70
C PRO A 94 -7.08 -5.54 -11.95
N ILE A 95 -6.14 -4.83 -11.34
CA ILE A 95 -4.73 -5.23 -11.34
C ILE A 95 -4.44 -6.35 -10.32
N GLY A 96 -5.30 -6.54 -9.33
CA GLY A 96 -5.07 -7.54 -8.29
C GLY A 96 -6.14 -7.62 -7.23
N LEU A 97 -5.77 -8.32 -6.19
CA LEU A 97 -6.53 -8.60 -4.99
C LEU A 97 -6.01 -7.75 -3.82
N LYS A 98 -6.89 -7.10 -3.06
CA LYS A 98 -6.55 -6.56 -1.73
C LYS A 98 -7.06 -7.50 -0.65
N LEU A 99 -6.17 -7.90 0.26
CA LEU A 99 -6.50 -8.61 1.49
C LEU A 99 -6.12 -7.79 2.72
N MET A 100 -7.00 -7.86 3.72
CA MET A 100 -6.80 -7.22 5.02
C MET A 100 -6.66 -8.29 6.12
N SER A 101 -6.06 -9.41 5.80
CA SER A 101 -5.74 -10.49 6.75
C SER A 101 -4.73 -9.99 7.78
N GLY A 102 -4.99 -10.28 9.06
CA GLY A 102 -4.11 -9.83 10.15
C GLY A 102 -4.31 -8.37 10.55
N HIS A 103 -5.26 -7.64 9.96
CA HIS A 103 -5.61 -6.32 10.46
C HIS A 103 -6.36 -6.47 11.80
N PRO A 104 -5.94 -5.77 12.89
CA PRO A 104 -6.51 -5.96 14.23
C PRO A 104 -8.02 -5.78 14.31
N ASP A 105 -8.57 -4.90 13.46
CA ASP A 105 -9.99 -4.59 13.44
C ASP A 105 -10.79 -5.46 12.43
N MET A 106 -10.12 -6.26 11.61
CA MET A 106 -10.76 -6.89 10.46
C MET A 106 -10.73 -8.41 10.48
N SER A 107 -9.66 -9.04 10.87
CA SER A 107 -9.60 -10.50 11.12
C SER A 107 -8.22 -11.06 11.44
N ASP A 108 -8.23 -12.16 12.20
CA ASP A 108 -7.07 -13.01 12.46
C ASP A 108 -6.94 -14.19 11.47
N ILE A 109 -7.50 -14.10 10.28
CA ILE A 109 -7.40 -15.19 9.32
C ILE A 109 -6.00 -15.20 8.71
N PRO A 110 -5.23 -16.28 8.85
CA PRO A 110 -3.92 -16.40 8.26
C PRO A 110 -3.99 -16.53 6.74
N LEU A 111 -2.91 -16.16 6.03
CA LEU A 111 -2.85 -16.21 4.57
C LEU A 111 -3.03 -17.64 4.02
N ASN A 112 -2.70 -18.66 4.80
CA ASN A 112 -2.90 -20.07 4.46
C ASN A 112 -4.29 -20.64 4.83
N ASP A 113 -5.25 -19.78 5.23
CA ASP A 113 -6.64 -20.22 5.46
C ASP A 113 -7.26 -20.76 4.17
N LYS A 114 -8.06 -21.83 4.30
CA LYS A 114 -8.77 -22.47 3.18
C LYS A 114 -9.65 -21.53 2.33
N ARG A 115 -10.05 -20.38 2.88
CA ARG A 115 -10.82 -19.33 2.16
C ARG A 115 -9.91 -18.43 1.33
N ILE A 116 -8.67 -18.20 1.78
CA ILE A 116 -7.68 -17.31 1.14
C ILE A 116 -6.95 -18.05 0.02
N TYR A 117 -6.57 -19.28 0.23
CA TYR A 117 -5.80 -20.09 -0.72
C TYR A 117 -6.38 -20.10 -2.14
N PRO A 118 -7.70 -20.29 -2.35
CA PRO A 118 -8.30 -20.21 -3.69
C PRO A 118 -8.16 -18.84 -4.35
N LEU A 119 -8.10 -17.76 -3.58
CA LEU A 119 -7.89 -16.39 -4.10
C LEU A 119 -6.49 -16.25 -4.70
N PHE A 120 -5.47 -16.67 -3.97
CA PHE A 120 -4.09 -16.65 -4.48
C PHE A 120 -3.91 -17.56 -5.70
N LYS A 121 -4.52 -18.75 -5.68
CA LYS A 121 -4.53 -19.65 -6.84
C LYS A 121 -5.13 -18.98 -8.08
N ARG A 122 -6.18 -18.17 -7.89
CA ARG A 122 -6.80 -17.42 -8.97
C ARG A 122 -5.90 -16.29 -9.45
N CYS A 123 -5.29 -15.51 -8.54
CA CYS A 123 -4.31 -14.48 -8.87
C CYS A 123 -3.10 -15.08 -9.64
N HIS A 124 -2.59 -16.23 -9.19
CA HIS A 124 -1.48 -16.94 -9.84
C HIS A 124 -1.81 -17.35 -11.27
N LYS A 125 -3.03 -17.83 -11.51
CA LYS A 125 -3.49 -18.23 -12.85
C LYS A 125 -3.55 -17.04 -13.80
N GLU A 126 -3.96 -15.88 -13.32
CA GLU A 126 -4.15 -14.67 -14.11
C GLU A 126 -2.90 -13.77 -14.18
N GLY A 127 -1.82 -14.10 -13.44
CA GLY A 127 -0.64 -13.24 -13.34
C GLY A 127 -0.91 -11.89 -12.69
N MET A 128 -1.77 -11.89 -11.67
CA MET A 128 -2.19 -10.66 -10.96
C MET A 128 -1.33 -10.39 -9.74
N MET A 129 -1.43 -9.17 -9.20
CA MET A 129 -0.83 -8.85 -7.92
C MET A 129 -1.78 -9.09 -6.74
N ALA A 130 -1.20 -9.16 -5.54
CA ALA A 130 -1.93 -9.18 -4.28
C ALA A 130 -1.32 -8.17 -3.30
N LEU A 131 -2.11 -7.16 -2.89
CA LEU A 131 -1.72 -6.22 -1.85
C LEU A 131 -2.23 -6.74 -0.50
N LEU A 132 -1.29 -7.01 0.40
CA LEU A 132 -1.54 -7.68 1.66
C LEU A 132 -1.34 -6.72 2.83
N HIS A 133 -2.37 -6.56 3.67
CA HIS A 133 -2.18 -6.08 5.02
C HIS A 133 -1.90 -7.30 5.91
N TRP A 134 -0.61 -7.62 6.12
CA TRP A 134 -0.19 -8.78 6.89
C TRP A 134 0.87 -8.38 7.92
N GLN A 135 0.59 -8.61 9.21
CA GLN A 135 1.45 -8.16 10.30
C GLN A 135 2.45 -9.25 10.66
N LEU A 136 3.70 -9.05 10.29
CA LEU A 136 4.77 -10.02 10.50
C LEU A 136 5.21 -10.12 11.97
N ASN A 137 5.12 -9.03 12.73
CA ASN A 137 5.68 -8.98 14.09
C ASN A 137 4.74 -9.44 15.21
N ILE A 138 3.50 -9.84 14.89
CA ILE A 138 2.57 -10.32 15.92
C ILE A 138 2.93 -11.73 16.37
N LYS A 139 3.31 -12.59 15.43
CA LYS A 139 3.70 -13.99 15.69
C LYS A 139 4.85 -14.38 14.76
N GLU A 140 5.78 -15.18 15.24
CA GLU A 140 6.87 -15.73 14.43
C GLU A 140 6.34 -16.56 13.24
N GLU A 141 5.27 -17.30 13.45
CA GLU A 141 4.57 -18.10 12.44
C GLU A 141 4.15 -17.27 11.22
N ASN A 142 3.86 -15.96 11.38
CA ASN A 142 3.46 -15.12 10.27
C ASN A 142 4.55 -14.93 9.21
N TRP A 143 5.81 -15.04 9.59
CA TRP A 143 6.94 -15.05 8.66
C TRP A 143 7.01 -16.33 7.84
N GLU A 144 6.74 -17.47 8.47
CA GLU A 144 6.69 -18.78 7.80
C GLU A 144 5.52 -18.84 6.83
N ILE A 145 4.32 -18.44 7.27
CA ILE A 145 3.13 -18.39 6.42
C ILE A 145 3.33 -17.49 5.19
N LEU A 146 3.97 -16.33 5.35
CA LEU A 146 4.29 -15.47 4.20
C LEU A 146 5.27 -16.17 3.25
N ARG A 147 6.33 -16.79 3.79
CA ARG A 147 7.32 -17.52 3.00
C ARG A 147 6.68 -18.60 2.15
N ASP A 148 5.86 -19.45 2.77
CA ASP A 148 5.14 -20.54 2.09
C ASP A 148 4.22 -19.98 1.01
N THR A 149 3.53 -18.87 1.30
CA THR A 149 2.65 -18.18 0.32
C THR A 149 3.44 -17.67 -0.89
N LEU A 150 4.62 -17.10 -0.69
CA LEU A 150 5.48 -16.62 -1.78
C LEU A 150 6.00 -17.76 -2.65
N GLU A 151 6.36 -18.90 -2.05
CA GLU A 151 6.83 -20.11 -2.73
C GLU A 151 5.72 -20.79 -3.53
N ASP A 152 4.52 -20.92 -2.95
CA ASP A 152 3.38 -21.58 -3.58
C ASP A 152 2.82 -20.80 -4.79
N TYR A 153 2.98 -19.47 -4.78
CA TYR A 153 2.41 -18.60 -5.82
C TYR A 153 3.43 -17.67 -6.50
N PRO A 154 4.47 -18.22 -7.17
CA PRO A 154 5.57 -17.43 -7.71
C PRO A 154 5.18 -16.47 -8.85
N LYS A 155 4.01 -16.64 -9.48
CA LYS A 155 3.50 -15.72 -10.52
C LYS A 155 2.67 -14.57 -9.96
N VAL A 156 2.33 -14.61 -8.66
CA VAL A 156 1.64 -13.48 -8.00
C VAL A 156 2.69 -12.46 -7.60
N VAL A 157 2.49 -11.22 -7.97
CA VAL A 157 3.28 -10.11 -7.43
C VAL A 157 2.67 -9.69 -6.10
N PHE A 158 3.36 -9.98 -5.01
CA PHE A 158 2.92 -9.62 -3.67
C PHE A 158 3.45 -8.24 -3.29
N LEU A 159 2.54 -7.35 -2.91
CA LEU A 159 2.86 -6.04 -2.35
C LEU A 159 2.47 -6.06 -0.86
N LEU A 160 3.45 -6.05 0.02
CA LEU A 160 3.25 -6.13 1.47
C LEU A 160 3.11 -4.73 2.05
N ALA A 161 1.92 -4.39 2.49
CA ALA A 161 1.60 -3.07 3.02
C ALA A 161 2.37 -2.75 4.31
N HIS A 162 2.76 -1.48 4.47
CA HIS A 162 3.39 -0.95 5.67
C HIS A 162 4.67 -1.71 6.08
N LEU A 163 5.47 -2.16 5.10
CA LEU A 163 6.64 -3.02 5.33
C LEU A 163 6.30 -4.27 6.18
N GLY A 164 5.08 -4.83 6.01
CA GLY A 164 4.57 -5.92 6.84
C GLY A 164 4.22 -5.49 8.26
N VAL A 165 3.97 -4.20 8.49
CA VAL A 165 3.87 -3.57 9.81
C VAL A 165 5.05 -4.01 10.70
N GLY A 166 6.15 -4.30 10.00
CA GLY A 166 7.36 -4.88 10.54
C GLY A 166 8.31 -3.83 11.05
N GLN A 167 7.89 -3.11 12.08
CA GLN A 167 8.74 -2.13 12.73
C GLN A 167 10.08 -2.77 13.11
N GLY A 168 11.12 -2.43 12.33
CA GLY A 168 12.50 -2.67 12.71
C GLY A 168 13.09 -4.06 12.45
N ASN A 169 12.37 -5.05 11.92
CA ASN A 169 13.00 -6.34 11.57
C ASN A 169 13.49 -6.38 10.12
N PHE A 170 14.34 -5.40 9.77
CA PHE A 170 14.86 -5.28 8.41
C PHE A 170 15.73 -6.45 7.97
N LEU A 171 16.37 -7.17 8.90
CA LEU A 171 17.17 -8.35 8.55
C LEU A 171 16.29 -9.45 7.96
N LYS A 172 15.18 -9.78 8.62
CA LYS A 172 14.23 -10.78 8.10
C LYS A 172 13.53 -10.32 6.81
N LEU A 173 13.19 -9.02 6.70
CA LEU A 173 12.66 -8.48 5.45
C LEU A 173 13.67 -8.59 4.31
N ALA A 174 14.94 -8.26 4.57
CA ALA A 174 16.02 -8.40 3.60
C ALA A 174 16.18 -9.84 3.12
N GLU A 175 16.14 -10.83 4.04
CA GLU A 175 16.18 -12.26 3.69
C GLU A 175 15.05 -12.63 2.71
N LEU A 176 13.83 -12.17 2.97
CA LEU A 176 12.68 -12.42 2.08
C LEU A 176 12.86 -11.73 0.71
N LEU A 177 13.26 -10.45 0.69
CA LEU A 177 13.46 -9.69 -0.54
C LEU A 177 14.57 -10.27 -1.41
N ASN A 178 15.65 -10.78 -0.80
CA ASN A 178 16.75 -11.42 -1.50
C ASN A 178 16.38 -12.79 -2.06
N LYS A 179 15.42 -13.49 -1.44
CA LYS A 179 15.00 -14.83 -1.86
C LYS A 179 13.85 -14.82 -2.87
N TYR A 180 12.92 -13.88 -2.75
CA TYR A 180 11.66 -13.91 -3.49
C TYR A 180 11.50 -12.69 -4.41
N ASP A 181 11.66 -12.87 -5.71
CA ASP A 181 11.52 -11.81 -6.72
C ASP A 181 10.10 -11.32 -6.92
N ASN A 182 9.12 -12.04 -6.41
CA ASN A 182 7.71 -11.70 -6.47
C ASN A 182 7.21 -10.92 -5.24
N LEU A 183 8.08 -10.60 -4.26
CA LEU A 183 7.76 -9.78 -3.09
C LEU A 183 8.21 -8.34 -3.29
N PHE A 184 7.31 -7.40 -3.06
CA PHE A 184 7.56 -5.96 -2.95
C PHE A 184 7.00 -5.44 -1.64
N LEU A 185 7.52 -4.32 -1.16
CA LEU A 185 7.07 -3.64 0.04
C LEU A 185 6.37 -2.34 -0.33
N ASP A 186 5.31 -2.04 0.38
CA ASP A 186 4.61 -0.76 0.32
C ASP A 186 4.98 0.05 1.57
N CYS A 187 5.51 1.24 1.38
CA CYS A 187 5.88 2.13 2.47
C CYS A 187 4.78 3.15 2.83
N SER A 188 3.52 2.82 2.54
CA SER A 188 2.37 3.57 3.02
C SER A 188 2.15 3.35 4.52
N TRP A 189 1.58 4.34 5.20
CA TRP A 189 1.43 4.23 6.66
C TRP A 189 0.05 4.62 7.19
N GLY A 190 -0.74 5.37 6.45
CA GLY A 190 -2.09 5.73 6.84
C GLY A 190 -2.23 6.11 8.30
N GLY A 191 -3.08 5.42 9.04
CA GLY A 191 -3.26 5.61 10.47
C GLY A 191 -2.06 5.24 11.34
N TYR A 192 -1.10 4.46 10.80
CA TYR A 192 0.12 4.04 11.51
C TYR A 192 1.29 5.03 11.36
N PHE A 193 1.14 6.08 10.57
CA PHE A 193 2.22 7.02 10.27
C PHE A 193 2.89 7.62 11.52
N LYS A 194 2.15 7.89 12.59
CA LYS A 194 2.71 8.35 13.86
C LYS A 194 3.73 7.39 14.50
N TYR A 195 3.58 6.10 14.29
CA TYR A 195 4.53 5.09 14.80
C TYR A 195 5.77 5.06 13.92
N PHE A 196 5.58 5.06 12.60
CA PHE A 196 6.67 5.11 11.64
C PHE A 196 7.60 6.29 11.88
N VAL A 197 7.06 7.51 11.95
CA VAL A 197 7.89 8.71 12.14
C VAL A 197 8.62 8.72 13.48
N ARG A 198 8.06 8.13 14.52
CA ARG A 198 8.73 8.00 15.81
C ARG A 198 9.94 7.08 15.71
N GLU A 199 9.82 5.97 15.00
CA GLU A 199 10.92 5.03 14.82
C GLU A 199 12.00 5.57 13.90
N VAL A 200 11.61 6.24 12.82
CA VAL A 200 12.56 6.98 11.97
C VAL A 200 13.32 8.05 12.78
N ASP A 201 12.64 8.79 13.66
CA ASP A 201 13.29 9.80 14.52
C ASP A 201 14.29 9.17 15.49
N TRP A 202 14.12 7.91 15.87
CA TRP A 202 15.04 7.19 16.76
C TRP A 202 16.22 6.54 16.02
N GLU A 203 15.97 5.94 14.85
CA GLU A 203 16.96 5.16 14.08
C GLU A 203 16.98 5.57 12.59
N PRO A 204 17.15 6.87 12.26
CA PRO A 204 17.00 7.36 10.88
C PRO A 204 17.97 6.69 9.89
N GLU A 205 19.19 6.37 10.32
CA GLU A 205 20.20 5.71 9.48
C GLU A 205 19.83 4.29 9.12
N LYS A 206 19.27 3.54 10.07
CA LYS A 206 18.80 2.16 9.86
C LYS A 206 17.71 2.12 8.78
N PHE A 207 16.73 3.01 8.88
CA PHE A 207 15.68 3.14 7.86
C PHE A 207 16.26 3.61 6.52
N ARG A 208 17.11 4.64 6.52
CA ARG A 208 17.75 5.14 5.30
C ARG A 208 18.50 4.04 4.57
N ASN A 209 19.34 3.29 5.28
CA ASN A 209 20.13 2.20 4.69
C ASN A 209 19.22 1.14 4.04
N PHE A 210 18.20 0.68 4.75
CA PHE A 210 17.25 -0.30 4.22
C PHE A 210 16.49 0.21 2.99
N TYR A 211 15.97 1.45 3.04
CA TYR A 211 15.26 2.06 1.91
C TYR A 211 16.17 2.27 0.69
N THR A 212 17.44 2.61 0.92
CA THR A 212 18.41 2.79 -0.17
C THR A 212 18.77 1.44 -0.81
N GLU A 213 19.08 0.44 0.01
CA GLU A 213 19.47 -0.90 -0.44
C GLU A 213 18.36 -1.60 -1.23
N TYR A 214 17.12 -1.50 -0.74
CA TYR A 214 15.95 -2.16 -1.36
C TYR A 214 15.02 -1.20 -2.11
N SER A 215 15.53 -0.08 -2.61
CA SER A 215 14.73 0.93 -3.30
C SER A 215 14.00 0.43 -4.54
N ASP A 216 14.51 -0.61 -5.21
CA ASP A 216 13.88 -1.28 -6.34
C ASP A 216 12.82 -2.34 -5.94
N ARG A 217 12.57 -2.49 -4.64
CA ARG A 217 11.62 -3.42 -4.04
C ARG A 217 10.62 -2.70 -3.12
N ILE A 218 10.78 -1.40 -2.91
CA ILE A 218 9.92 -0.56 -2.08
C ILE A 218 9.15 0.41 -2.98
N ALA A 219 7.83 0.43 -2.85
CA ALA A 219 6.94 1.34 -3.56
C ALA A 219 6.26 2.32 -2.58
N TRP A 220 6.10 3.56 -2.99
CA TRP A 220 5.44 4.57 -2.19
C TRP A 220 3.92 4.51 -2.32
N GLY A 221 3.24 4.61 -1.17
CA GLY A 221 1.81 4.78 -1.05
C GLY A 221 1.48 5.65 0.16
N THR A 222 0.23 6.01 0.34
CA THR A 222 -0.22 6.84 1.49
C THR A 222 -1.22 6.15 2.40
N ASP A 223 -1.96 5.14 1.92
CA ASP A 223 -2.98 4.40 2.69
C ASP A 223 -4.01 5.33 3.35
N GLN A 224 -4.37 6.42 2.68
CA GLN A 224 -5.37 7.33 3.19
C GLN A 224 -6.77 6.87 2.80
N VAL A 225 -7.74 7.12 3.69
CA VAL A 225 -9.15 6.91 3.37
C VAL A 225 -9.72 8.24 2.89
N MET A 226 -9.72 8.46 1.57
CA MET A 226 -10.07 9.75 0.94
C MET A 226 -11.41 10.31 1.40
N SER A 227 -12.41 9.43 1.56
CA SER A 227 -13.79 9.83 1.87
C SER A 227 -13.97 10.38 3.28
N THR A 228 -13.05 10.10 4.19
CA THR A 228 -13.08 10.59 5.58
C THR A 228 -12.27 11.88 5.77
N ASN A 229 -11.55 12.31 4.72
CA ASN A 229 -10.64 13.45 4.78
C ASN A 229 -11.16 14.66 3.97
N THR A 230 -10.95 15.85 4.49
CA THR A 230 -11.08 17.08 3.73
C THR A 230 -9.93 17.21 2.71
N SER A 231 -10.10 18.06 1.68
CA SER A 231 -9.02 18.31 0.71
C SER A 231 -7.75 18.82 1.36
N ASN A 232 -7.85 19.68 2.37
CA ASN A 232 -6.71 20.18 3.12
C ASN A 232 -5.99 19.08 3.93
N GLN A 233 -6.75 18.13 4.50
CA GLN A 233 -6.17 16.99 5.20
C GLN A 233 -5.42 16.07 4.23
N LEU A 234 -5.99 15.78 3.06
CA LEU A 234 -5.32 15.00 2.02
C LEU A 234 -4.03 15.67 1.56
N LEU A 235 -4.06 16.96 1.23
CA LEU A 235 -2.87 17.72 0.86
C LEU A 235 -1.80 17.67 1.94
N TRP A 236 -2.19 17.88 3.19
CA TRP A 236 -1.26 17.89 4.30
C TRP A 236 -0.62 16.51 4.56
N GLN A 237 -1.42 15.44 4.48
CA GLN A 237 -0.93 14.06 4.69
C GLN A 237 0.08 13.68 3.60
N HIS A 238 -0.24 13.91 2.32
CA HIS A 238 0.68 13.65 1.21
C HIS A 238 1.97 14.45 1.37
N SER A 239 1.85 15.75 1.69
CA SER A 239 3.01 16.59 1.97
C SER A 239 3.94 15.96 3.01
N THR A 240 3.39 15.50 4.11
CA THR A 240 4.18 15.01 5.25
C THR A 240 4.81 13.66 4.95
N GLU A 241 4.10 12.76 4.28
CA GLU A 241 4.63 11.45 3.90
C GLU A 241 5.73 11.55 2.83
N ILE A 242 5.65 12.51 1.94
CA ILE A 242 6.72 12.82 1.00
C ILE A 242 7.90 13.47 1.72
N GLU A 243 7.63 14.44 2.60
CA GLU A 243 8.66 15.20 3.31
C GLU A 243 9.55 14.29 4.16
N VAL A 244 8.99 13.28 4.84
CA VAL A 244 9.77 12.35 5.66
C VAL A 244 10.77 11.52 4.85
N LEU A 245 10.48 11.23 3.59
CA LEU A 245 11.38 10.52 2.71
C LEU A 245 12.45 11.44 2.11
N GLU A 246 12.07 12.65 1.69
CA GLU A 246 12.93 13.59 0.98
C GLU A 246 13.85 14.42 1.90
N GLN A 247 13.44 14.71 3.13
CA GLN A 247 14.19 15.60 4.03
C GLN A 247 14.87 14.80 5.15
N SER A 248 16.13 15.18 5.47
CA SER A 248 16.84 14.62 6.65
C SER A 248 16.24 15.10 7.98
N LYS A 249 15.55 16.25 7.94
CA LYS A 249 14.80 16.83 9.05
C LYS A 249 13.55 17.49 8.53
N TYR A 250 12.44 17.35 9.24
CA TYR A 250 11.15 17.88 8.81
C TYR A 250 10.30 18.38 9.98
N ARG A 251 9.31 19.22 9.68
CA ARG A 251 8.43 19.87 10.66
C ARG A 251 6.95 19.54 10.49
N GLY A 252 6.59 18.77 9.48
CA GLY A 252 5.20 18.49 9.13
C GLY A 252 4.35 17.87 10.25
N TRP A 253 5.02 17.30 11.27
CA TRP A 253 4.37 16.60 12.39
C TRP A 253 4.27 17.38 13.69
N GLN A 254 4.36 18.70 13.66
CA GLN A 254 4.19 19.55 14.85
C GLN A 254 2.89 19.26 15.65
N LYS A 255 1.87 18.74 14.98
CA LYS A 255 0.60 18.33 15.61
C LYS A 255 0.77 17.13 16.55
N TYR A 256 1.72 16.25 16.29
CA TYR A 256 1.93 15.01 17.05
C TYR A 256 3.15 15.04 17.95
N PHE A 257 4.14 15.86 17.65
CA PHE A 257 5.41 15.95 18.35
C PHE A 257 5.71 17.41 18.74
N SER A 258 4.90 18.00 19.63
CA SER A 258 5.14 19.29 20.29
C SER A 258 6.33 20.12 19.76
N LYS A 259 6.16 20.87 18.69
CA LYS A 259 7.11 21.91 18.19
C LYS A 259 8.55 21.48 17.88
N ARG A 260 8.91 20.19 17.98
CA ARG A 260 10.24 19.66 17.69
C ARG A 260 10.37 19.36 16.20
N GLU A 261 11.52 19.67 15.63
CA GLU A 261 11.95 19.13 14.36
C GLU A 261 12.27 17.65 14.51
N ALA A 262 11.72 16.80 13.64
CA ALA A 262 11.96 15.34 13.65
C ALA A 262 12.97 14.97 12.56
N PHE A 263 13.68 13.87 12.73
CA PHE A 263 14.50 13.30 11.69
C PHE A 263 13.64 12.61 10.63
N GLY A 264 13.98 12.83 9.37
CA GLY A 264 13.48 12.10 8.23
C GLY A 264 14.57 11.28 7.58
N LEU A 265 14.27 10.64 6.47
CA LEU A 265 15.21 9.75 5.80
C LEU A 265 16.25 10.50 4.95
N GLY A 266 15.88 11.64 4.34
CA GLY A 266 16.79 12.40 3.48
C GLY A 266 17.40 11.53 2.39
N LEU A 267 16.57 10.72 1.73
CA LEU A 267 16.99 9.79 0.68
C LEU A 267 17.56 10.55 -0.52
N ASP A 268 18.55 9.98 -1.18
CA ASP A 268 19.12 10.55 -2.39
C ASP A 268 18.14 10.48 -3.57
N ASN A 269 18.46 11.24 -4.63
CA ASN A 269 17.59 11.39 -5.80
C ASN A 269 17.32 10.07 -6.53
N ASN A 270 18.29 9.19 -6.62
CA ASN A 270 18.14 7.90 -7.29
C ASN A 270 17.20 6.98 -6.50
N THR A 271 17.41 6.87 -5.19
CA THR A 271 16.56 6.13 -4.27
C THR A 271 15.11 6.62 -4.31
N LEU A 272 14.91 7.95 -4.26
CA LEU A 272 13.57 8.56 -4.33
C LEU A 272 12.87 8.30 -5.67
N ASN A 273 13.59 8.38 -6.80
CA ASN A 273 13.00 8.09 -8.11
C ASN A 273 12.53 6.63 -8.20
N LYS A 274 13.33 5.69 -7.69
CA LYS A 274 12.93 4.29 -7.63
C LYS A 274 11.67 4.10 -6.80
N ILE A 275 11.66 4.56 -5.55
CA ILE A 275 10.55 4.35 -4.62
C ILE A 275 9.25 5.02 -5.09
N PHE A 276 9.35 6.24 -5.62
CA PHE A 276 8.17 6.98 -6.05
C PHE A 276 7.63 6.56 -7.42
N TYR A 277 8.48 6.09 -8.32
CA TYR A 277 8.09 5.90 -9.72
C TYR A 277 8.54 4.59 -10.34
N ASP A 278 9.85 4.30 -10.36
CA ASP A 278 10.38 3.19 -11.15
C ASP A 278 9.93 1.83 -10.61
N THR A 279 9.94 1.64 -9.29
CA THR A 279 9.49 0.40 -8.65
C THR A 279 7.99 0.18 -8.80
N PRO A 280 7.09 1.17 -8.53
CA PRO A 280 5.67 1.04 -8.87
C PRO A 280 5.41 0.71 -10.34
N LYS A 281 6.17 1.31 -11.26
CA LYS A 281 6.08 1.04 -12.69
C LYS A 281 6.53 -0.40 -13.03
N ALA A 282 7.65 -0.85 -12.48
CA ALA A 282 8.13 -2.22 -12.64
C ALA A 282 7.13 -3.27 -12.12
N ILE A 283 6.42 -2.95 -11.03
CA ILE A 283 5.33 -3.80 -10.52
C ILE A 283 4.21 -3.93 -11.57
N LEU A 284 3.79 -2.83 -12.21
CA LEU A 284 2.79 -2.87 -13.29
C LEU A 284 3.27 -3.66 -14.49
N GLU A 285 4.51 -3.46 -14.92
CA GLU A 285 5.11 -4.19 -16.04
C GLU A 285 5.17 -5.71 -15.77
N LYS A 286 5.47 -6.14 -14.53
CA LYS A 286 5.47 -7.56 -14.15
C LYS A 286 4.10 -8.24 -14.29
N ILE A 287 3.00 -7.49 -14.19
CA ILE A 287 1.64 -8.00 -14.39
C ILE A 287 1.05 -7.67 -15.76
N GLY A 288 1.87 -7.16 -16.71
CA GLY A 288 1.46 -6.85 -18.08
C GLY A 288 0.56 -5.61 -18.21
N ARG A 289 0.79 -4.63 -17.40
CA ARG A 289 0.06 -3.34 -17.37
C ARG A 289 0.95 -2.17 -17.73
#